data_be5eb9e95668f65f235aafec560d1e0b
#
_entry.id   be5eb9e95668f65f235aafec560d1e0b
#
_cell.length_a   1.000
_cell.length_b   1.000
_cell.length_c   1.000
_cell.angle_alpha   90.00
_cell.angle_beta   90.00
_cell.angle_gamma   90.00
#
_symmetry.space_group_name_H-M   'P 1'
#
loop_
_entity.id
_entity.type
_entity.pdbx_description
1 polymer ?
#
loop_
_entity_poly.entity_id
_entity_poly.type
_entity_poly.pdbx_seq_one_letter_code
_entity_poly.pdbx_strand_id
1 'polypeptide(L)'
;MSAPAQRWERLASSRAQDVSLAEGALLIAAEEYEGLDVDAYLERIEEMGSVLRRRLRSDISTTEALIALNRYVFDELGFSGNSEDYYDPRNSYLNEVIERRIGIPITLAVVYIEIGRRIGLTLHGVSFPTHFLVKCVLHEGAIILDPYARGASLGVEDLQKRLSGLAHDVEVDASIVTSFLTPAAPVDIFARMLRNLRVIHVEKGEHLKALAASSRIVELMPECADEFGERAELYEKLECFRAALTDYRHYLRLNPQARDSHHIARRIAELEPLAARLN
;
A
#
# COMPACT_ATOMS: atom_id res chain seq x y z
N MET A 1 24.06 9.72 -0.72
CA MET A 1 22.74 9.06 -0.87
C MET A 1 22.26 9.29 -2.31
N SER A 2 21.63 8.28 -2.92
CA SER A 2 21.03 8.42 -4.25
C SER A 2 19.84 9.40 -4.22
N ALA A 3 19.49 10.00 -5.37
CA ALA A 3 18.33 10.90 -5.46
C ALA A 3 17.01 10.25 -4.95
N PRO A 4 16.69 8.98 -5.26
CA PRO A 4 15.52 8.30 -4.70
C PRO A 4 15.56 8.20 -3.16
N ALA A 5 16.71 7.90 -2.54
CA ALA A 5 16.82 7.82 -1.08
C ALA A 5 16.54 9.15 -0.38
N GLN A 6 17.01 10.27 -0.94
CA GLN A 6 16.70 11.60 -0.41
C GLN A 6 15.22 11.97 -0.56
N ARG A 7 14.59 11.55 -1.68
CA ARG A 7 13.15 11.75 -1.90
C ARG A 7 12.34 10.93 -0.90
N TRP A 8 12.75 9.67 -0.64
CA TRP A 8 12.11 8.80 0.35
C TRP A 8 12.19 9.39 1.76
N GLU A 9 13.35 9.88 2.20
CA GLU A 9 13.49 10.51 3.53
C GLU A 9 12.57 11.72 3.70
N ARG A 10 12.44 12.56 2.66
CA ARG A 10 11.49 13.67 2.67
C ARG A 10 10.05 13.18 2.78
N LEU A 11 9.71 12.12 2.05
CA LEU A 11 8.39 11.52 2.09
C LEU A 11 8.09 10.94 3.48
N ALA A 12 9.00 10.17 4.06
CA ALA A 12 8.85 9.54 5.36
C ALA A 12 8.77 10.57 6.50
N SER A 13 9.48 11.69 6.38
CA SER A 13 9.44 12.80 7.37
C SER A 13 8.24 13.74 7.17
N SER A 14 7.60 13.70 6.01
CA SER A 14 6.45 14.54 5.69
C SER A 14 5.19 14.00 6.35
N ARG A 15 4.58 14.80 7.24
CA ARG A 15 3.21 14.56 7.73
C ARG A 15 2.14 15.06 6.75
N ALA A 16 2.53 15.46 5.54
CA ALA A 16 1.65 16.13 4.59
C ALA A 16 0.64 15.16 3.98
N GLN A 17 -0.62 15.58 3.94
CA GLN A 17 -1.69 14.88 3.23
C GLN A 17 -1.53 14.96 1.69
N ASP A 18 -0.64 15.82 1.21
CA ASP A 18 -0.43 16.13 -0.23
C ASP A 18 0.76 15.38 -0.85
N VAL A 19 1.13 14.22 -0.31
CA VAL A 19 2.16 13.38 -0.92
C VAL A 19 1.59 12.68 -2.16
N SER A 20 2.30 12.76 -3.29
CA SER A 20 1.94 12.02 -4.49
C SER A 20 2.01 10.53 -4.24
N LEU A 21 0.87 9.84 -4.43
CA LEU A 21 0.81 8.38 -4.27
C LEU A 21 1.68 7.68 -5.32
N ALA A 22 1.73 8.22 -6.55
CA ALA A 22 2.58 7.68 -7.60
C ALA A 22 4.06 7.82 -7.24
N GLU A 23 4.50 8.97 -6.72
CA GLU A 23 5.89 9.17 -6.33
C GLU A 23 6.30 8.17 -5.24
N GLY A 24 5.53 8.06 -4.15
CA GLY A 24 5.83 7.11 -3.09
C GLY A 24 5.87 5.66 -3.56
N ALA A 25 4.91 5.26 -4.40
CA ALA A 25 4.88 3.91 -4.98
C ALA A 25 6.06 3.63 -5.94
N LEU A 26 6.53 4.63 -6.69
CA LEU A 26 7.71 4.52 -7.53
C LEU A 26 9.00 4.51 -6.71
N LEU A 27 9.06 5.22 -5.59
CA LEU A 27 10.20 5.16 -4.67
C LEU A 27 10.31 3.78 -4.00
N ILE A 28 9.19 3.12 -3.70
CA ILE A 28 9.17 1.71 -3.27
C ILE A 28 9.74 0.82 -4.38
N ALA A 29 9.36 1.04 -5.64
CA ALA A 29 9.88 0.28 -6.76
C ALA A 29 11.39 0.51 -6.99
N ALA A 30 11.91 1.71 -6.74
CA ALA A 30 13.31 2.05 -6.91
C ALA A 30 14.27 1.28 -5.96
N GLU A 31 13.75 0.64 -4.92
CA GLU A 31 14.53 -0.27 -4.06
C GLU A 31 14.85 -1.60 -4.78
N GLU A 32 13.98 -2.07 -5.65
CA GLU A 32 14.16 -3.30 -6.42
C GLU A 32 14.82 -3.04 -7.78
N TYR A 33 14.46 -1.91 -8.41
CA TYR A 33 14.91 -1.58 -9.77
C TYR A 33 15.97 -0.48 -9.73
N GLU A 34 17.25 -0.90 -9.66
CA GLU A 34 18.38 0.03 -9.67
C GLU A 34 18.38 0.90 -10.93
N GLY A 35 18.50 2.22 -10.73
CA GLY A 35 18.49 3.18 -11.83
C GLY A 35 17.10 3.52 -12.37
N LEU A 36 16.01 3.14 -11.68
CA LEU A 36 14.65 3.51 -12.06
C LEU A 36 14.51 5.03 -12.18
N ASP A 37 14.13 5.51 -13.36
CA ASP A 37 13.81 6.91 -13.61
C ASP A 37 12.39 7.22 -13.11
N VAL A 38 12.31 7.63 -11.84
CA VAL A 38 11.04 7.95 -11.17
C VAL A 38 10.32 9.09 -11.90
N ASP A 39 11.05 10.09 -12.38
CA ASP A 39 10.45 11.27 -13.01
C ASP A 39 9.83 10.93 -14.37
N ALA A 40 10.49 10.07 -15.15
CA ALA A 40 9.92 9.58 -16.42
C ALA A 40 8.59 8.83 -16.21
N TYR A 41 8.44 8.04 -15.14
CA TYR A 41 7.17 7.39 -14.82
C TYR A 41 6.10 8.36 -14.31
N LEU A 42 6.48 9.37 -13.53
CA LEU A 42 5.56 10.43 -13.12
C LEU A 42 5.03 11.22 -14.33
N GLU A 43 5.90 11.55 -15.30
CA GLU A 43 5.53 12.19 -16.56
C GLU A 43 4.56 11.33 -17.37
N ARG A 44 4.75 10.03 -17.42
CA ARG A 44 3.80 9.10 -18.09
C ARG A 44 2.42 9.12 -17.46
N ILE A 45 2.33 9.15 -16.14
CA ILE A 45 1.04 9.26 -15.43
C ILE A 45 0.41 10.63 -15.71
N GLU A 46 1.22 11.70 -15.70
CA GLU A 46 0.77 13.05 -16.06
C GLU A 46 0.20 13.09 -17.49
N GLU A 47 0.88 12.48 -18.44
CA GLU A 47 0.42 12.40 -19.82
C GLU A 47 -0.91 11.65 -19.94
N MET A 48 -1.05 10.46 -19.26
CA MET A 48 -2.31 9.71 -19.24
C MET A 48 -3.47 10.59 -18.75
N GLY A 49 -3.29 11.30 -17.64
CA GLY A 49 -4.31 12.20 -17.09
C GLY A 49 -4.61 13.37 -18.01
N SER A 50 -3.58 13.98 -18.58
CA SER A 50 -3.70 15.11 -19.50
C SER A 50 -4.41 14.74 -20.82
N VAL A 51 -4.16 13.53 -21.35
CA VAL A 51 -4.88 13.01 -22.53
C VAL A 51 -6.37 12.88 -22.25
N LEU A 52 -6.73 12.29 -21.10
CA LEU A 52 -8.14 12.16 -20.74
C LEU A 52 -8.77 13.55 -20.49
N ARG A 53 -8.11 14.44 -19.76
CA ARG A 53 -8.61 15.79 -19.46
C ARG A 53 -8.95 16.58 -20.74
N ARG A 54 -8.11 16.51 -21.78
CA ARG A 54 -8.36 17.22 -23.07
C ARG A 54 -9.58 16.71 -23.82
N ARG A 55 -10.04 15.50 -23.53
CA ARG A 55 -11.25 14.89 -24.18
C ARG A 55 -12.53 15.24 -23.44
N LEU A 56 -12.44 15.68 -22.20
CA LEU A 56 -13.59 15.97 -21.36
C LEU A 56 -14.03 17.44 -21.55
N ARG A 57 -15.34 17.64 -21.53
CA ARG A 57 -15.93 18.98 -21.49
C ARG A 57 -15.69 19.64 -20.14
N SER A 58 -15.63 20.95 -20.09
CA SER A 58 -15.40 21.71 -18.86
C SER A 58 -16.57 21.62 -17.86
N ASP A 59 -17.78 21.32 -18.35
CA ASP A 59 -19.03 21.22 -17.59
C ASP A 59 -19.45 19.78 -17.29
N ILE A 60 -18.52 18.80 -17.45
CA ILE A 60 -18.81 17.38 -17.23
C ILE A 60 -19.17 17.13 -15.76
N SER A 61 -20.22 16.34 -15.53
CA SER A 61 -20.57 15.90 -14.17
C SER A 61 -19.57 14.89 -13.61
N THR A 62 -19.47 14.81 -12.27
CA THR A 62 -18.60 13.83 -11.59
C THR A 62 -18.88 12.40 -12.02
N THR A 63 -20.17 12.05 -12.20
CA THR A 63 -20.57 10.70 -12.65
C THR A 63 -20.11 10.41 -14.09
N GLU A 64 -20.28 11.35 -15.00
CA GLU A 64 -19.80 11.20 -16.38
C GLU A 64 -18.27 11.13 -16.44
N ALA A 65 -17.57 11.93 -15.61
CA ALA A 65 -16.12 11.88 -15.49
C ALA A 65 -15.63 10.53 -14.96
N LEU A 66 -16.33 9.91 -14.00
CA LEU A 66 -16.03 8.55 -13.50
C LEU A 66 -16.23 7.50 -14.60
N ILE A 67 -17.31 7.59 -15.37
CA ILE A 67 -17.55 6.68 -16.50
C ILE A 67 -16.44 6.83 -17.56
N ALA A 68 -16.05 8.06 -17.86
CA ALA A 68 -14.96 8.32 -18.78
C ALA A 68 -13.62 7.80 -18.27
N LEU A 69 -13.34 7.95 -16.95
CA LEU A 69 -12.15 7.42 -16.30
C LEU A 69 -12.11 5.90 -16.37
N ASN A 70 -13.21 5.21 -16.04
CA ASN A 70 -13.30 3.75 -16.13
C ASN A 70 -13.00 3.25 -17.55
N ARG A 71 -13.68 3.82 -18.54
CA ARG A 71 -13.45 3.47 -19.95
C ARG A 71 -12.00 3.72 -20.35
N TYR A 72 -11.44 4.86 -19.99
CA TYR A 72 -10.07 5.20 -20.36
C TYR A 72 -9.05 4.27 -19.72
N VAL A 73 -9.13 4.05 -18.40
CA VAL A 73 -8.16 3.23 -17.67
C VAL A 73 -8.27 1.75 -18.03
N PHE A 74 -9.49 1.20 -18.12
CA PHE A 74 -9.68 -0.23 -18.23
C PHE A 74 -9.93 -0.72 -19.67
N ASP A 75 -10.57 0.09 -20.53
CA ASP A 75 -10.85 -0.34 -21.91
C ASP A 75 -9.81 0.19 -22.90
N GLU A 76 -9.36 1.43 -22.75
CA GLU A 76 -8.42 2.04 -23.69
C GLU A 76 -6.95 1.79 -23.30
N LEU A 77 -6.57 2.04 -22.03
CA LEU A 77 -5.22 1.77 -21.54
C LEU A 77 -4.99 0.30 -21.21
N GLY A 78 -6.04 -0.48 -20.97
CA GLY A 78 -5.99 -1.92 -20.76
C GLY A 78 -5.51 -2.36 -19.37
N PHE A 79 -5.60 -1.50 -18.34
CA PHE A 79 -5.28 -1.92 -17.00
C PHE A 79 -6.24 -3.00 -16.49
N SER A 80 -5.70 -4.01 -15.79
CA SER A 80 -6.49 -5.12 -15.27
C SER A 80 -5.88 -5.72 -13.99
N GLY A 81 -6.71 -6.39 -13.21
CA GLY A 81 -6.25 -7.18 -12.06
C GLY A 81 -5.57 -8.47 -12.50
N ASN A 82 -4.50 -8.87 -11.81
CA ASN A 82 -3.88 -10.18 -12.00
C ASN A 82 -4.61 -11.23 -11.15
N SER A 83 -5.45 -12.02 -11.77
CA SER A 83 -6.14 -13.16 -11.13
C SER A 83 -5.40 -14.49 -11.30
N GLU A 84 -4.45 -14.60 -12.25
CA GLU A 84 -3.70 -15.82 -12.55
C GLU A 84 -2.50 -15.97 -11.61
N ASP A 85 -1.78 -14.89 -11.34
CA ASP A 85 -0.64 -14.86 -10.43
C ASP A 85 -0.71 -13.60 -9.55
N TYR A 86 -1.58 -13.66 -8.54
CA TYR A 86 -1.80 -12.53 -7.62
C TYR A 86 -0.54 -12.18 -6.82
N TYR A 87 0.27 -13.18 -6.44
CA TYR A 87 1.47 -13.02 -5.62
C TYR A 87 2.75 -12.78 -6.41
N ASP A 88 2.67 -12.48 -7.71
CA ASP A 88 3.81 -11.96 -8.47
C ASP A 88 4.20 -10.58 -7.92
N PRO A 89 5.44 -10.39 -7.37
CA PRO A 89 5.86 -9.11 -6.79
C PRO A 89 5.78 -7.95 -7.78
N ARG A 90 5.89 -8.22 -9.10
CA ARG A 90 5.75 -7.21 -10.15
C ARG A 90 4.37 -6.54 -10.16
N ASN A 91 3.35 -7.17 -9.59
CA ASN A 91 2.02 -6.55 -9.44
C ASN A 91 2.00 -5.46 -8.35
N SER A 92 3.01 -5.45 -7.46
CA SER A 92 3.14 -4.49 -6.35
C SER A 92 4.07 -3.31 -6.68
N TYR A 93 4.91 -3.42 -7.70
CA TYR A 93 5.81 -2.35 -8.15
C TYR A 93 5.14 -1.50 -9.23
N LEU A 94 4.99 -0.19 -8.97
CA LEU A 94 4.18 0.68 -9.84
C LEU A 94 4.77 0.84 -11.25
N ASN A 95 6.10 0.84 -11.42
CA ASN A 95 6.74 0.83 -12.73
C ASN A 95 6.30 -0.39 -13.57
N GLU A 96 6.32 -1.59 -12.99
CA GLU A 96 5.89 -2.82 -13.63
C GLU A 96 4.39 -2.80 -13.98
N VAL A 97 3.58 -2.27 -13.06
CA VAL A 97 2.13 -2.13 -13.29
C VAL A 97 1.87 -1.18 -14.46
N ILE A 98 2.61 -0.07 -14.58
CA ILE A 98 2.49 0.87 -15.70
C ILE A 98 2.93 0.21 -17.02
N GLU A 99 3.99 -0.59 -17.04
CA GLU A 99 4.46 -1.27 -18.25
C GLU A 99 3.51 -2.39 -18.68
N ARG A 100 3.19 -3.27 -17.76
CA ARG A 100 2.44 -4.50 -18.02
C ARG A 100 0.93 -4.30 -18.07
N ARG A 101 0.42 -3.19 -17.56
CA ARG A 101 -1.01 -2.89 -17.38
C ARG A 101 -1.73 -3.87 -16.46
N ILE A 102 -0.99 -4.57 -15.61
CA ILE A 102 -1.49 -5.61 -14.70
C ILE A 102 -1.03 -5.29 -13.30
N GLY A 103 -1.96 -5.33 -12.32
CA GLY A 103 -1.65 -5.02 -10.92
C GLY A 103 -2.58 -5.70 -9.91
N ILE A 104 -2.34 -5.41 -8.64
CA ILE A 104 -3.20 -5.79 -7.51
C ILE A 104 -4.11 -4.60 -7.12
N PRO A 105 -5.12 -4.80 -6.25
CA PRO A 105 -6.07 -3.75 -5.91
C PRO A 105 -5.44 -2.40 -5.55
N ILE A 106 -4.39 -2.39 -4.71
CA ILE A 106 -3.76 -1.15 -4.24
C ILE A 106 -2.98 -0.42 -5.34
N THR A 107 -2.25 -1.13 -6.19
CA THR A 107 -1.47 -0.50 -7.27
C THR A 107 -2.35 0.02 -8.39
N LEU A 108 -3.42 -0.71 -8.74
CA LEU A 108 -4.44 -0.23 -9.66
C LEU A 108 -5.20 0.98 -9.11
N ALA A 109 -5.46 1.01 -7.79
CA ALA A 109 -6.07 2.16 -7.15
C ALA A 109 -5.15 3.40 -7.20
N VAL A 110 -3.83 3.24 -7.01
CA VAL A 110 -2.87 4.35 -7.17
C VAL A 110 -2.95 4.93 -8.58
N VAL A 111 -2.88 4.11 -9.63
CA VAL A 111 -3.00 4.56 -11.02
C VAL A 111 -4.33 5.28 -11.25
N TYR A 112 -5.43 4.69 -10.78
CA TYR A 112 -6.77 5.21 -10.93
C TYR A 112 -6.96 6.57 -10.25
N ILE A 113 -6.48 6.69 -9.01
CA ILE A 113 -6.53 7.94 -8.22
C ILE A 113 -5.71 9.03 -8.92
N GLU A 114 -4.51 8.71 -9.34
CA GLU A 114 -3.60 9.71 -9.94
C GLU A 114 -4.12 10.23 -11.28
N ILE A 115 -4.67 9.36 -12.13
CA ILE A 115 -5.31 9.80 -13.39
C ILE A 115 -6.59 10.58 -13.09
N GLY A 116 -7.42 10.09 -12.16
CA GLY A 116 -8.69 10.72 -11.81
C GLY A 116 -8.53 12.12 -11.19
N ARG A 117 -7.51 12.34 -10.36
CA ARG A 117 -7.20 13.67 -9.80
C ARG A 117 -6.88 14.69 -10.89
N ARG A 118 -6.20 14.28 -11.96
CA ARG A 118 -5.83 15.15 -13.08
C ARG A 118 -7.02 15.61 -13.92
N ILE A 119 -8.12 14.90 -13.86
CA ILE A 119 -9.38 15.30 -14.49
C ILE A 119 -10.35 16.00 -13.53
N GLY A 120 -9.90 16.32 -12.31
CA GLY A 120 -10.66 17.08 -11.31
C GLY A 120 -11.52 16.25 -10.37
N LEU A 121 -11.38 14.92 -10.33
CA LEU A 121 -12.08 14.07 -9.38
C LEU A 121 -11.40 14.08 -8.00
N THR A 122 -12.21 14.17 -6.95
CA THR A 122 -11.72 14.03 -5.56
C THR A 122 -11.76 12.56 -5.17
N LEU A 123 -10.61 11.89 -5.33
CA LEU A 123 -10.44 10.46 -5.10
C LEU A 123 -9.50 10.19 -3.92
N HIS A 124 -9.90 9.24 -3.07
CA HIS A 124 -9.11 8.79 -1.92
C HIS A 124 -9.02 7.26 -1.91
N GLY A 125 -7.86 6.74 -1.52
CA GLY A 125 -7.69 5.32 -1.24
C GLY A 125 -8.42 4.91 0.04
N VAL A 126 -8.98 3.72 0.07
CA VAL A 126 -9.66 3.13 1.23
C VAL A 126 -9.04 1.77 1.52
N SER A 127 -8.45 1.65 2.71
CA SER A 127 -7.82 0.41 3.19
C SER A 127 -8.88 -0.55 3.72
N PHE A 128 -9.68 -1.11 2.81
CA PHE A 128 -10.72 -2.06 3.17
C PHE A 128 -10.12 -3.42 3.55
N PRO A 129 -10.69 -4.18 4.51
CA PRO A 129 -10.19 -5.51 4.86
C PRO A 129 -10.06 -6.41 3.64
N THR A 130 -8.93 -7.08 3.49
CA THR A 130 -8.55 -7.97 2.37
C THR A 130 -8.54 -7.35 0.98
N HIS A 131 -8.96 -6.07 0.83
CA HIS A 131 -9.05 -5.40 -0.45
C HIS A 131 -8.61 -3.94 -0.35
N PHE A 132 -8.43 -3.27 -1.49
CA PHE A 132 -8.16 -1.83 -1.53
C PHE A 132 -9.13 -1.18 -2.51
N LEU A 133 -9.87 -0.20 -2.02
CA LEU A 133 -10.94 0.47 -2.74
C LEU A 133 -10.61 1.95 -2.97
N VAL A 134 -11.41 2.62 -3.78
CA VAL A 134 -11.33 4.06 -4.02
C VAL A 134 -12.66 4.71 -3.66
N LYS A 135 -12.60 5.78 -2.87
CA LYS A 135 -13.73 6.64 -2.51
C LYS A 135 -13.71 7.88 -3.38
N CYS A 136 -14.73 8.08 -4.19
CA CYS A 136 -14.98 9.33 -4.89
C CYS A 136 -15.93 10.20 -4.06
N VAL A 137 -15.48 11.39 -3.69
CA VAL A 137 -16.29 12.36 -2.93
C VAL A 137 -17.20 13.12 -3.91
N LEU A 138 -18.48 13.17 -3.60
CA LEU A 138 -19.49 13.96 -4.30
C LEU A 138 -19.93 15.15 -3.47
N HIS A 139 -20.71 16.07 -4.05
CA HIS A 139 -21.32 17.18 -3.32
C HIS A 139 -22.21 16.65 -2.17
N GLU A 140 -22.96 15.57 -2.43
CA GLU A 140 -23.75 14.85 -1.44
C GLU A 140 -23.34 13.37 -1.40
N GLY A 141 -22.55 13.00 -0.41
CA GLY A 141 -22.13 11.61 -0.20
C GLY A 141 -20.83 11.20 -0.92
N ALA A 142 -20.73 9.92 -1.24
CA ALA A 142 -19.56 9.34 -1.89
C ALA A 142 -19.94 8.08 -2.66
N ILE A 143 -19.14 7.76 -3.70
CA ILE A 143 -19.20 6.48 -4.43
C ILE A 143 -17.96 5.68 -4.04
N ILE A 144 -18.15 4.40 -3.71
CA ILE A 144 -17.06 3.47 -3.48
C ILE A 144 -16.84 2.65 -4.74
N LEU A 145 -15.60 2.61 -5.20
CA LEU A 145 -15.19 2.03 -6.48
C LEU A 145 -14.15 0.93 -6.24
N ASP A 146 -14.19 -0.09 -7.08
CA ASP A 146 -13.21 -1.19 -7.08
C ASP A 146 -12.39 -1.17 -8.38
N PRO A 147 -11.20 -0.55 -8.41
CA PRO A 147 -10.35 -0.55 -9.60
C PRO A 147 -9.91 -1.95 -10.05
N TYR A 148 -9.82 -2.93 -9.13
CA TYR A 148 -9.51 -4.31 -9.48
C TYR A 148 -10.66 -4.98 -10.24
N ALA A 149 -11.90 -4.59 -9.94
CA ALA A 149 -13.11 -4.95 -10.68
C ALA A 149 -13.48 -3.87 -11.73
N ARG A 150 -12.48 -3.29 -12.41
CA ARG A 150 -12.62 -2.33 -13.51
C ARG A 150 -13.44 -1.08 -13.14
N GLY A 151 -13.29 -0.59 -11.89
CA GLY A 151 -13.97 0.59 -11.41
C GLY A 151 -15.47 0.39 -11.11
N ALA A 152 -15.90 -0.86 -10.87
CA ALA A 152 -17.26 -1.16 -10.46
C ALA A 152 -17.61 -0.42 -9.15
N SER A 153 -18.80 0.19 -9.11
CA SER A 153 -19.31 0.80 -7.87
C SER A 153 -19.86 -0.27 -6.93
N LEU A 154 -19.56 -0.11 -5.63
CA LEU A 154 -20.00 -1.02 -4.59
C LEU A 154 -21.01 -0.35 -3.68
N GLY A 155 -22.16 -1.01 -3.50
CA GLY A 155 -23.17 -0.63 -2.51
C GLY A 155 -22.83 -1.11 -1.09
N VAL A 156 -23.57 -0.64 -0.11
CA VAL A 156 -23.40 -1.07 1.29
C VAL A 156 -23.56 -2.58 1.43
N GLU A 157 -24.50 -3.18 0.73
CA GLU A 157 -24.75 -4.63 0.75
C GLU A 157 -23.57 -5.45 0.21
N ASP A 158 -22.90 -4.96 -0.86
CA ASP A 158 -21.71 -5.63 -1.40
C ASP A 158 -20.55 -5.61 -0.40
N LEU A 159 -20.39 -4.49 0.29
CA LEU A 159 -19.36 -4.31 1.32
C LEU A 159 -19.66 -5.15 2.57
N GLN A 160 -20.95 -5.21 2.99
CA GLN A 160 -21.39 -6.09 4.08
C GLN A 160 -21.08 -7.55 3.77
N LYS A 161 -21.40 -8.03 2.57
CA LYS A 161 -21.10 -9.41 2.14
C LYS A 161 -19.60 -9.71 2.21
N ARG A 162 -18.75 -8.77 1.77
CA ARG A 162 -17.28 -8.94 1.84
C ARG A 162 -16.79 -9.04 3.29
N LEU A 163 -17.31 -8.22 4.21
CA LEU A 163 -16.94 -8.26 5.63
C LEU A 163 -17.47 -9.50 6.34
N SER A 164 -18.72 -9.88 6.08
CA SER A 164 -19.34 -11.09 6.67
C SER A 164 -18.60 -12.38 6.28
N GLY A 165 -17.98 -12.40 5.09
CA GLY A 165 -17.11 -13.51 4.68
C GLY A 165 -15.83 -13.66 5.53
N LEU A 166 -15.43 -12.62 6.27
CA LEU A 166 -14.25 -12.62 7.14
C LEU A 166 -14.57 -12.91 8.61
N ALA A 167 -15.77 -12.58 9.04
CA ALA A 167 -16.20 -12.68 10.43
C ALA A 167 -17.39 -13.65 10.52
N HIS A 168 -17.11 -14.92 10.84
CA HIS A 168 -18.10 -16.03 10.79
C HIS A 168 -19.27 -15.86 11.75
N ASP A 169 -19.17 -15.02 12.83
CA ASP A 169 -20.17 -14.91 13.89
C ASP A 169 -20.55 -13.45 14.24
N VAL A 170 -20.20 -12.48 13.39
CA VAL A 170 -20.50 -11.07 13.64
C VAL A 170 -21.49 -10.56 12.59
N GLU A 171 -22.64 -10.07 13.04
CA GLU A 171 -23.58 -9.35 12.18
C GLU A 171 -22.94 -8.01 11.76
N VAL A 172 -22.67 -7.87 10.47
CA VAL A 172 -22.05 -6.67 9.91
C VAL A 172 -23.15 -5.69 9.51
N ASP A 173 -23.36 -4.67 10.31
CA ASP A 173 -24.30 -3.58 9.99
C ASP A 173 -23.66 -2.46 9.13
N ALA A 174 -24.47 -1.50 8.68
CA ALA A 174 -24.01 -0.39 7.87
C ALA A 174 -23.03 0.54 8.59
N SER A 175 -23.06 0.60 9.93
CA SER A 175 -22.16 1.45 10.73
C SER A 175 -20.74 0.86 10.73
N ILE A 176 -20.64 -0.46 10.85
CA ILE A 176 -19.38 -1.20 10.74
C ILE A 176 -18.77 -0.99 9.35
N VAL A 177 -19.57 -1.14 8.28
CA VAL A 177 -19.09 -0.85 6.90
C VAL A 177 -18.55 0.57 6.81
N THR A 178 -19.30 1.56 7.30
CA THR A 178 -18.91 2.96 7.23
C THR A 178 -17.59 3.25 7.93
N SER A 179 -17.30 2.57 9.04
CA SER A 179 -16.04 2.73 9.77
C SER A 179 -14.81 2.35 8.94
N PHE A 180 -14.96 1.38 8.01
CA PHE A 180 -13.89 0.97 7.09
C PHE A 180 -13.77 1.86 5.84
N LEU A 181 -14.67 2.84 5.63
CA LEU A 181 -14.66 3.72 4.45
C LEU A 181 -13.98 5.07 4.69
N THR A 182 -13.21 5.18 5.77
CA THR A 182 -12.37 6.34 6.03
C THR A 182 -11.22 6.39 5.01
N PRO A 183 -10.94 7.56 4.40
CA PRO A 183 -9.77 7.73 3.55
C PRO A 183 -8.49 7.34 4.27
N ALA A 184 -7.68 6.49 3.64
CA ALA A 184 -6.37 6.11 4.14
C ALA A 184 -5.37 7.26 3.91
N ALA A 185 -4.53 7.53 4.90
CA ALA A 185 -3.43 8.46 4.72
C ALA A 185 -2.37 7.88 3.74
N PRO A 186 -1.63 8.73 3.00
CA PRO A 186 -0.59 8.24 2.09
C PRO A 186 0.42 7.29 2.76
N VAL A 187 0.82 7.57 3.99
CA VAL A 187 1.72 6.72 4.78
C VAL A 187 1.15 5.31 4.99
N ASP A 188 -0.15 5.19 5.29
CA ASP A 188 -0.81 3.90 5.47
C ASP A 188 -0.89 3.11 4.16
N ILE A 189 -1.07 3.82 3.03
CA ILE A 189 -1.08 3.22 1.69
C ILE A 189 0.30 2.64 1.38
N PHE A 190 1.38 3.41 1.58
CA PHE A 190 2.74 2.94 1.35
C PHE A 190 3.12 1.78 2.28
N ALA A 191 2.79 1.88 3.57
CA ALA A 191 3.00 0.80 4.51
C ALA A 191 2.27 -0.48 4.07
N ARG A 192 1.04 -0.38 3.57
CA ARG A 192 0.30 -1.52 3.04
C ARG A 192 0.94 -2.12 1.79
N MET A 193 1.44 -1.29 0.86
CA MET A 193 2.20 -1.76 -0.31
C MET A 193 3.44 -2.53 0.11
N LEU A 194 4.20 -2.00 1.06
CA LEU A 194 5.40 -2.64 1.60
C LEU A 194 5.09 -3.92 2.37
N ARG A 195 3.99 -3.98 3.14
CA ARG A 195 3.53 -5.23 3.79
C ARG A 195 3.19 -6.32 2.77
N ASN A 196 2.54 -5.97 1.66
CA ASN A 196 2.29 -6.93 0.57
C ASN A 196 3.61 -7.49 0.02
N LEU A 197 4.59 -6.63 -0.25
CA LEU A 197 5.92 -7.04 -0.72
C LEU A 197 6.65 -7.91 0.32
N ARG A 198 6.62 -7.51 1.60
CA ARG A 198 7.22 -8.29 2.71
C ARG A 198 6.66 -9.72 2.74
N VAL A 199 5.33 -9.87 2.69
CA VAL A 199 4.68 -11.20 2.69
C VAL A 199 5.13 -12.01 1.49
N ILE A 200 5.09 -11.45 0.28
CA ILE A 200 5.50 -12.14 -0.95
C ILE A 200 6.97 -12.59 -0.86
N HIS A 201 7.87 -11.73 -0.41
CA HIS A 201 9.29 -12.06 -0.31
C HIS A 201 9.58 -13.08 0.81
N VAL A 202 8.82 -13.05 1.92
CA VAL A 202 8.93 -14.09 2.96
C VAL A 202 8.50 -15.45 2.42
N GLU A 203 7.39 -15.54 1.70
CA GLU A 203 6.91 -16.78 1.09
C GLU A 203 7.88 -17.35 0.04
N LYS A 204 8.59 -16.46 -0.67
CA LYS A 204 9.63 -16.85 -1.64
C LYS A 204 10.99 -17.15 -1.00
N GLY A 205 11.16 -16.98 0.32
CA GLY A 205 12.45 -17.15 1.01
C GLY A 205 13.45 -16.03 0.74
N GLU A 206 13.03 -14.93 0.15
CA GLU A 206 13.86 -13.76 -0.20
C GLU A 206 13.97 -12.80 1.00
N HIS A 207 14.51 -13.30 2.13
CA HIS A 207 14.50 -12.61 3.42
C HIS A 207 15.18 -11.23 3.42
N LEU A 208 16.20 -11.01 2.58
CA LEU A 208 16.83 -9.69 2.44
C LEU A 208 15.89 -8.66 1.84
N LYS A 209 15.10 -9.04 0.83
CA LYS A 209 14.11 -8.14 0.23
C LYS A 209 12.95 -7.89 1.19
N ALA A 210 12.51 -8.91 1.92
CA ALA A 210 11.52 -8.76 2.98
C ALA A 210 12.00 -7.80 4.08
N LEU A 211 13.29 -7.89 4.47
CA LEU A 211 13.91 -7.00 5.45
C LEU A 211 14.00 -5.55 4.93
N ALA A 212 14.32 -5.35 3.66
CA ALA A 212 14.32 -4.01 3.04
C ALA A 212 12.93 -3.38 3.12
N ALA A 213 11.88 -4.11 2.70
CA ALA A 213 10.50 -3.65 2.81
C ALA A 213 10.10 -3.33 4.26
N SER A 214 10.43 -4.22 5.21
CA SER A 214 10.14 -4.03 6.63
C SER A 214 10.86 -2.81 7.23
N SER A 215 12.09 -2.54 6.79
CA SER A 215 12.85 -1.36 7.24
C SER A 215 12.19 -0.06 6.77
N ARG A 216 11.67 -0.03 5.54
CA ARG A 216 10.90 1.12 5.03
C ARG A 216 9.59 1.31 5.78
N ILE A 217 8.91 0.23 6.20
CA ILE A 217 7.69 0.34 7.02
C ILE A 217 8.01 0.99 8.37
N VAL A 218 9.08 0.56 9.04
CA VAL A 218 9.49 1.14 10.33
C VAL A 218 9.86 2.63 10.21
N GLU A 219 10.47 3.05 9.09
CA GLU A 219 10.72 4.47 8.82
C GLU A 219 9.43 5.28 8.67
N LEU A 220 8.39 4.71 8.03
CA LEU A 220 7.09 5.34 7.86
C LEU A 220 6.25 5.36 9.14
N MET A 221 6.38 4.32 9.96
CA MET A 221 5.53 4.06 11.13
C MET A 221 6.35 3.77 12.40
N PRO A 222 7.18 4.72 12.85
CA PRO A 222 8.13 4.49 13.97
C PRO A 222 7.47 4.23 15.32
N GLU A 223 6.17 4.53 15.45
CA GLU A 223 5.40 4.28 16.68
C GLU A 223 4.61 2.96 16.62
N CYS A 224 4.68 2.21 15.51
CA CYS A 224 3.95 0.94 15.36
C CYS A 224 4.80 -0.21 15.90
N ALA A 225 4.50 -0.67 17.11
CA ALA A 225 5.25 -1.74 17.77
C ALA A 225 5.35 -3.01 16.92
N ASP A 226 4.24 -3.45 16.33
CA ASP A 226 4.16 -4.71 15.56
C ASP A 226 5.16 -4.76 14.41
N GLU A 227 5.47 -3.63 13.75
CA GLU A 227 6.43 -3.59 12.65
C GLU A 227 7.87 -3.87 13.10
N PHE A 228 8.22 -3.51 14.34
CA PHE A 228 9.51 -3.87 14.91
C PHE A 228 9.58 -5.37 15.25
N GLY A 229 8.48 -5.96 15.74
CA GLY A 229 8.39 -7.40 15.95
C GLY A 229 8.60 -8.19 14.67
N GLU A 230 7.87 -7.84 13.62
CA GLU A 230 7.99 -8.44 12.29
C GLU A 230 9.41 -8.29 11.69
N ARG A 231 10.05 -7.14 11.88
CA ARG A 231 11.41 -6.94 11.40
C ARG A 231 12.45 -7.71 12.22
N ALA A 232 12.22 -7.83 13.54
CA ALA A 232 13.08 -8.65 14.40
C ALA A 232 13.08 -10.13 13.97
N GLU A 233 11.91 -10.69 13.61
CA GLU A 233 11.82 -12.05 13.08
C GLU A 233 12.62 -12.24 11.77
N LEU A 234 12.62 -11.24 10.90
CA LEU A 234 13.42 -11.26 9.68
C LEU A 234 14.93 -11.20 9.99
N TYR A 235 15.33 -10.37 10.94
CA TYR A 235 16.72 -10.33 11.41
C TYR A 235 17.15 -11.67 12.00
N GLU A 236 16.28 -12.37 12.74
CA GLU A 236 16.58 -13.71 13.25
C GLU A 236 16.79 -14.73 12.11
N LYS A 237 15.89 -14.74 11.11
CA LYS A 237 16.03 -15.62 9.94
C LYS A 237 17.34 -15.40 9.17
N LEU A 238 17.89 -14.18 9.27
CA LEU A 238 19.16 -13.78 8.67
C LEU A 238 20.36 -13.89 9.64
N GLU A 239 20.14 -14.47 10.82
CA GLU A 239 21.14 -14.61 11.90
C GLU A 239 21.75 -13.28 12.35
N CYS A 240 21.04 -12.15 12.12
CA CYS A 240 21.42 -10.81 12.54
C CYS A 240 20.95 -10.55 13.98
N PHE A 241 21.37 -11.38 14.94
CA PHE A 241 20.81 -11.44 16.30
C PHE A 241 20.89 -10.13 17.09
N ARG A 242 21.91 -9.29 16.87
CA ARG A 242 22.00 -7.98 17.54
C ARG A 242 20.91 -7.02 17.07
N ALA A 243 20.63 -7.02 15.78
CA ALA A 243 19.58 -6.19 15.21
C ALA A 243 18.19 -6.69 15.67
N ALA A 244 17.98 -8.01 15.68
CA ALA A 244 16.76 -8.63 16.21
C ALA A 244 16.52 -8.23 17.67
N LEU A 245 17.54 -8.32 18.53
CA LEU A 245 17.45 -7.90 19.94
C LEU A 245 17.09 -6.42 20.09
N THR A 246 17.63 -5.56 19.25
CA THR A 246 17.31 -4.12 19.26
C THR A 246 15.84 -3.89 18.95
N ASP A 247 15.31 -4.55 17.93
CA ASP A 247 13.91 -4.41 17.51
C ASP A 247 12.94 -5.04 18.51
N TYR A 248 13.21 -6.23 19.05
CA TYR A 248 12.37 -6.83 20.09
C TYR A 248 12.29 -5.98 21.36
N ARG A 249 13.42 -5.38 21.77
CA ARG A 249 13.42 -4.45 22.91
C ARG A 249 12.62 -3.19 22.60
N HIS A 250 12.66 -2.72 21.36
CA HIS A 250 11.87 -1.59 20.91
C HIS A 250 10.36 -1.92 20.89
N TYR A 251 9.99 -3.09 20.38
CA TYR A 251 8.63 -3.62 20.42
C TYR A 251 8.06 -3.61 21.85
N LEU A 252 8.77 -4.20 22.82
CA LEU A 252 8.35 -4.22 24.22
C LEU A 252 8.27 -2.83 24.86
N ARG A 253 9.11 -1.90 24.44
CA ARG A 253 9.07 -0.51 24.93
C ARG A 253 7.84 0.23 24.42
N LEU A 254 7.46 0.04 23.15
CA LEU A 254 6.27 0.66 22.56
C LEU A 254 4.97 0.00 23.04
N ASN A 255 4.99 -1.33 23.27
CA ASN A 255 3.83 -2.09 23.71
C ASN A 255 4.15 -3.02 24.89
N PRO A 256 4.34 -2.48 26.12
CA PRO A 256 4.70 -3.30 27.30
C PRO A 256 3.62 -4.30 27.71
N GLN A 257 2.38 -4.06 27.30
CA GLN A 257 1.20 -4.87 27.63
C GLN A 257 0.78 -5.81 26.48
N ALA A 258 1.67 -6.03 25.51
CA ALA A 258 1.39 -6.93 24.41
C ALA A 258 1.07 -8.34 24.92
N ARG A 259 0.12 -9.02 24.29
CA ARG A 259 -0.30 -10.38 24.69
C ARG A 259 0.85 -11.39 24.64
N ASP A 260 1.81 -11.17 23.77
CA ASP A 260 2.98 -11.99 23.53
C ASP A 260 4.26 -11.47 24.24
N SER A 261 4.15 -10.42 25.06
CA SER A 261 5.29 -9.79 25.75
C SER A 261 6.18 -10.79 26.51
N HIS A 262 5.59 -11.79 27.16
CA HIS A 262 6.35 -12.86 27.83
C HIS A 262 7.09 -13.77 26.84
N HIS A 263 6.50 -14.04 25.68
CA HIS A 263 7.15 -14.80 24.60
C HIS A 263 8.36 -14.04 24.07
N ILE A 264 8.17 -12.78 23.73
CA ILE A 264 9.24 -11.90 23.23
C ILE A 264 10.37 -11.73 24.27
N ALA A 265 10.04 -11.53 25.55
CA ALA A 265 11.05 -11.44 26.61
C ALA A 265 11.89 -12.73 26.73
N ARG A 266 11.27 -13.90 26.62
CA ARG A 266 11.99 -15.18 26.56
C ARG A 266 12.87 -15.27 25.32
N ARG A 267 12.36 -14.85 24.14
CA ARG A 267 13.12 -14.86 22.90
C ARG A 267 14.36 -13.97 22.99
N ILE A 268 14.26 -12.79 23.60
CA ILE A 268 15.40 -11.92 23.88
C ILE A 268 16.47 -12.66 24.70
N ALA A 269 16.08 -13.34 25.78
CA ALA A 269 17.04 -14.08 26.64
C ALA A 269 17.73 -15.24 25.88
N GLU A 270 17.04 -15.88 24.93
CA GLU A 270 17.60 -16.93 24.07
C GLU A 270 18.60 -16.37 23.04
N LEU A 271 18.36 -15.17 22.50
CA LEU A 271 19.19 -14.53 21.48
C LEU A 271 20.44 -13.83 22.03
N GLU A 272 20.41 -13.35 23.30
CA GLU A 272 21.56 -12.66 23.92
C GLU A 272 22.87 -13.45 23.86
N PRO A 273 22.91 -14.75 24.24
CA PRO A 273 24.14 -15.53 24.15
C PRO A 273 24.58 -15.79 22.69
N LEU A 274 23.65 -15.85 21.72
CA LEU A 274 23.97 -15.99 20.30
C LEU A 274 24.61 -14.72 19.77
N ALA A 275 24.05 -13.58 20.07
CA ALA A 275 24.59 -12.28 19.71
C ALA A 275 25.98 -12.00 20.30
N ALA A 276 26.27 -12.55 21.48
CA ALA A 276 27.60 -12.42 22.13
C ALA A 276 28.69 -13.28 21.47
N ARG A 277 28.33 -14.39 20.84
CA ARG A 277 29.29 -15.32 20.19
C ARG A 277 29.79 -14.84 18.83
N LEU A 278 29.09 -13.92 18.20
CA LEU A 278 29.41 -13.37 16.87
C LEU A 278 30.33 -12.12 16.96
N ASN A 279 31.14 -12.02 18.01
CA ASN A 279 32.18 -11.00 18.21
C ASN A 279 33.57 -11.51 17.85
#